data_65f0c4520a61788fe9dd2ea01ce1ea85
#
_entry.id   65f0c4520a61788fe9dd2ea01ce1ea85
#
_cell.length_a   1.000
_cell.length_b   1.000
_cell.length_c   1.000
_cell.angle_alpha   90.00
_cell.angle_beta   90.00
_cell.angle_gamma   90.00
#
_symmetry.space_group_name_H-M   'P 1'
#
loop_
_entity.id
_entity.type
_entity.pdbx_description
1 polymer ?
#
loop_
_entity_poly.entity_id
_entity_poly.type
_entity_poly.pdbx_seq_one_letter_code
_entity_poly.pdbx_strand_id
1 'polypeptide(L)'
;IGKNKYYMSKKSYARIENKTTTVSGHKYWFGKTGKVITSKWKYKNGSRRYYFDKKGRMLTNTSKKIGKYVYFFNKNGVLQRNLISYKGYNWVLSHPLKIGVNRTKNTITIYAAGSDGKYNIPVKAMICTVGSASRPTDKGTFSTGYIYRWKDLGGRTEYQDNGDVVYGQYVTHFYGAMYFHSVCYTVNGNNHTLLTGAYNWLGNSGSHGCVRLKCSDAKIIYNLAARQRCKVVVYDSNYAGPFGKPKLKKIPSWQNYDPTDTNA
;
A
#
# COMPACT_ATOMS: atom_id res chain seq x y z
N ILE A 1 -38.65 13.11 -15.39
CA ILE A 1 -38.26 11.75 -15.78
C ILE A 1 -37.65 11.06 -14.57
N GLY A 2 -38.45 10.69 -13.59
CA GLY A 2 -38.08 9.94 -12.40
C GLY A 2 -36.99 10.61 -11.54
N LYS A 3 -36.37 9.83 -10.61
CA LYS A 3 -35.30 10.29 -9.70
C LYS A 3 -33.92 10.50 -10.37
N ASN A 4 -33.81 10.38 -11.70
CA ASN A 4 -32.54 10.46 -12.42
C ASN A 4 -32.20 11.91 -12.79
N LYS A 5 -30.93 12.34 -12.58
CA LYS A 5 -30.45 13.66 -12.96
C LYS A 5 -29.63 13.58 -14.25
N TYR A 6 -29.90 14.48 -15.17
CA TYR A 6 -29.18 14.68 -16.43
C TYR A 6 -28.75 16.12 -16.55
N TYR A 7 -27.81 16.41 -17.44
CA TYR A 7 -27.36 17.74 -17.73
C TYR A 7 -27.20 17.92 -19.24
N MET A 8 -27.71 19.05 -19.75
CA MET A 8 -27.60 19.43 -21.15
C MET A 8 -26.43 20.40 -21.32
N SER A 9 -25.67 20.25 -22.36
CA SER A 9 -24.61 21.21 -22.72
C SER A 9 -25.24 22.55 -23.09
N LYS A 10 -24.76 23.65 -22.48
CA LYS A 10 -25.23 25.00 -22.81
C LYS A 10 -24.88 25.43 -24.23
N LYS A 11 -23.83 24.80 -24.81
CA LYS A 11 -23.37 25.13 -26.18
C LYS A 11 -24.12 24.38 -27.29
N SER A 12 -24.33 23.07 -27.07
CA SER A 12 -24.88 22.17 -28.12
C SER A 12 -26.29 21.70 -27.83
N TYR A 13 -26.82 22.07 -26.65
CA TYR A 13 -28.11 21.56 -26.11
C TYR A 13 -28.22 20.04 -26.10
N ALA A 14 -27.11 19.33 -26.37
CA ALA A 14 -27.06 17.88 -26.29
C ALA A 14 -26.86 17.40 -24.85
N ARG A 15 -27.39 16.23 -24.53
CA ARG A 15 -27.18 15.56 -23.25
C ARG A 15 -25.71 15.22 -23.07
N ILE A 16 -25.14 15.56 -21.90
CA ILE A 16 -23.77 15.19 -21.56
C ILE A 16 -23.71 13.72 -21.19
N GLU A 17 -22.89 12.94 -21.90
CA GLU A 17 -22.72 11.51 -21.71
C GLU A 17 -21.23 11.14 -21.55
N ASN A 18 -20.96 10.02 -20.86
CA ASN A 18 -19.64 9.40 -20.67
C ASN A 18 -18.51 10.41 -20.34
N LYS A 19 -18.84 11.45 -19.61
CA LYS A 19 -17.94 12.59 -19.36
C LYS A 19 -18.03 13.08 -17.92
N THR A 20 -16.90 13.59 -17.41
CA THR A 20 -16.87 14.38 -16.17
C THR A 20 -16.97 15.86 -16.55
N THR A 21 -17.90 16.57 -15.94
CA THR A 21 -18.15 18.00 -16.24
C THR A 21 -18.40 18.77 -14.95
N THR A 22 -18.07 20.07 -14.97
CA THR A 22 -18.36 20.99 -13.85
C THR A 22 -19.71 21.64 -14.08
N VAL A 23 -20.57 21.58 -13.07
CA VAL A 23 -21.88 22.21 -13.03
C VAL A 23 -22.00 22.94 -11.69
N SER A 24 -22.28 24.24 -11.73
CA SER A 24 -22.41 25.08 -10.53
C SER A 24 -21.27 24.86 -9.52
N GLY A 25 -20.02 24.92 -10.00
CA GLY A 25 -18.81 24.77 -9.18
C GLY A 25 -18.45 23.34 -8.74
N HIS A 26 -19.31 22.35 -9.01
CA HIS A 26 -19.06 20.96 -8.63
C HIS A 26 -18.80 20.08 -9.84
N LYS A 27 -17.87 19.11 -9.73
CA LYS A 27 -17.62 18.10 -10.77
C LYS A 27 -18.56 16.91 -10.60
N TYR A 28 -19.19 16.51 -11.70
CA TYR A 28 -20.10 15.36 -11.82
C TYR A 28 -19.59 14.40 -12.88
N TRP A 29 -19.86 13.12 -12.71
CA TRP A 29 -19.61 12.10 -13.73
C TRP A 29 -20.94 11.67 -14.32
N PHE A 30 -21.07 11.83 -15.63
CA PHE A 30 -22.23 11.37 -16.42
C PHE A 30 -21.87 10.02 -17.07
N GLY A 31 -22.69 9.02 -16.86
CA GLY A 31 -22.52 7.69 -17.46
C GLY A 31 -22.81 7.69 -18.97
N LYS A 32 -22.72 6.51 -19.59
CA LYS A 32 -22.98 6.31 -21.03
C LYS A 32 -24.39 6.77 -21.46
N THR A 33 -25.37 6.69 -20.57
CA THR A 33 -26.75 7.12 -20.79
C THR A 33 -27.01 8.59 -20.38
N GLY A 34 -25.96 9.34 -20.07
CA GLY A 34 -26.08 10.72 -19.56
C GLY A 34 -26.60 10.85 -18.13
N LYS A 35 -26.90 9.75 -17.45
CA LYS A 35 -27.31 9.77 -16.04
C LYS A 35 -26.14 10.15 -15.14
N VAL A 36 -26.36 11.05 -14.14
CA VAL A 36 -25.37 11.36 -13.09
C VAL A 36 -25.09 10.11 -12.27
N ILE A 37 -23.80 9.82 -12.12
CA ILE A 37 -23.32 8.71 -11.28
C ILE A 37 -23.20 9.19 -9.85
N THR A 38 -23.82 8.48 -8.91
CA THR A 38 -23.85 8.79 -7.49
C THR A 38 -23.35 7.62 -6.65
N SER A 39 -22.78 7.91 -5.48
CA SER A 39 -22.29 6.91 -4.51
C SER A 39 -21.36 5.86 -5.10
N LYS A 40 -20.52 6.24 -6.09
CA LYS A 40 -19.66 5.30 -6.83
C LYS A 40 -18.23 5.79 -6.98
N TRP A 41 -17.31 4.82 -7.04
CA TRP A 41 -15.92 5.03 -7.43
C TRP A 41 -15.80 5.18 -8.95
N LYS A 42 -14.98 6.12 -9.40
CA LYS A 42 -14.45 6.15 -10.76
C LYS A 42 -13.03 5.62 -10.74
N TYR A 43 -12.77 4.67 -11.63
CA TYR A 43 -11.47 4.02 -11.76
C TYR A 43 -10.66 4.68 -12.88
N LYS A 44 -9.33 4.63 -12.75
CA LYS A 44 -8.37 4.93 -13.81
C LYS A 44 -7.28 3.85 -13.75
N ASN A 45 -6.99 3.20 -14.87
CA ASN A 45 -6.00 2.11 -14.97
C ASN A 45 -6.24 1.01 -13.91
N GLY A 46 -7.50 0.56 -13.76
CA GLY A 46 -7.88 -0.48 -12.80
C GLY A 46 -7.89 -0.07 -11.33
N SER A 47 -7.49 1.14 -10.99
CA SER A 47 -7.43 1.62 -9.60
C SER A 47 -8.49 2.67 -9.30
N ARG A 48 -9.05 2.62 -8.08
CA ARG A 48 -9.94 3.68 -7.56
C ARG A 48 -9.21 5.01 -7.61
N ARG A 49 -9.85 6.03 -8.18
CA ARG A 49 -9.22 7.35 -8.29
C ARG A 49 -10.07 8.48 -7.75
N TYR A 50 -11.38 8.50 -8.06
CA TYR A 50 -12.33 9.52 -7.62
C TYR A 50 -13.55 8.85 -7.01
N TYR A 51 -14.23 9.58 -6.12
CA TYR A 51 -15.52 9.14 -5.57
C TYR A 51 -16.55 10.25 -5.74
N PHE A 52 -17.77 9.86 -6.10
CA PHE A 52 -18.92 10.74 -6.24
C PHE A 52 -19.93 10.46 -5.13
N ASP A 53 -20.37 11.51 -4.44
CA ASP A 53 -21.27 11.42 -3.28
C ASP A 53 -22.71 11.07 -3.67
N LYS A 54 -23.62 11.04 -2.68
CA LYS A 54 -25.06 10.77 -2.90
C LYS A 54 -25.71 11.80 -3.82
N LYS A 55 -25.19 13.03 -3.91
CA LYS A 55 -25.68 14.09 -4.81
C LYS A 55 -24.98 14.05 -6.17
N GLY A 56 -24.04 13.13 -6.40
CA GLY A 56 -23.23 12.99 -7.61
C GLY A 56 -22.03 13.95 -7.68
N ARG A 57 -21.70 14.66 -6.60
CA ARG A 57 -20.57 15.58 -6.58
C ARG A 57 -19.27 14.83 -6.28
N MET A 58 -18.22 15.12 -7.02
CA MET A 58 -16.89 14.58 -6.77
C MET A 58 -16.36 15.08 -5.42
N LEU A 59 -15.86 14.16 -4.58
CA LEU A 59 -15.20 14.53 -3.34
C LEU A 59 -13.86 15.20 -3.63
N THR A 60 -13.63 16.39 -3.07
CA THR A 60 -12.39 17.17 -3.19
C THR A 60 -12.00 17.72 -1.83
N ASN A 61 -10.69 17.79 -1.56
CA ASN A 61 -10.11 18.37 -0.34
C ASN A 61 -10.83 17.93 0.96
N THR A 62 -11.12 16.64 1.09
CA THR A 62 -11.91 16.10 2.20
C THR A 62 -11.52 14.66 2.52
N SER A 63 -11.93 14.19 3.70
CA SER A 63 -11.98 12.78 4.04
C SER A 63 -13.42 12.30 4.10
N LYS A 64 -13.64 11.02 3.78
CA LYS A 64 -14.96 10.43 3.79
C LYS A 64 -14.91 8.94 4.14
N LYS A 65 -15.78 8.53 5.07
CA LYS A 65 -16.02 7.11 5.32
C LYS A 65 -16.85 6.53 4.16
N ILE A 66 -16.27 5.53 3.49
CA ILE A 66 -16.90 4.81 2.39
C ILE A 66 -16.78 3.31 2.70
N GLY A 67 -17.91 2.67 2.96
CA GLY A 67 -17.93 1.34 3.57
C GLY A 67 -17.25 1.37 4.94
N LYS A 68 -16.33 0.44 5.19
CA LYS A 68 -15.62 0.33 6.48
C LYS A 68 -14.36 1.22 6.60
N TYR A 69 -13.96 1.95 5.54
CA TYR A 69 -12.72 2.72 5.53
C TYR A 69 -12.96 4.21 5.37
N VAL A 70 -12.07 5.02 5.97
CA VAL A 70 -12.00 6.47 5.76
C VAL A 70 -10.94 6.78 4.72
N TYR A 71 -11.32 7.42 3.63
CA TYR A 71 -10.46 7.79 2.52
C TYR A 71 -10.26 9.29 2.45
N PHE A 72 -9.09 9.72 1.97
CA PHE A 72 -8.70 11.10 1.80
C PHE A 72 -8.61 11.46 0.33
N PHE A 73 -9.11 12.64 -0.03
CA PHE A 73 -9.10 13.17 -1.39
C PHE A 73 -8.43 14.54 -1.39
N ASN A 74 -7.50 14.78 -2.32
CA ASN A 74 -6.85 16.08 -2.47
C ASN A 74 -7.77 17.11 -3.16
N LYS A 75 -7.27 18.34 -3.36
CA LYS A 75 -8.01 19.43 -4.04
C LYS A 75 -8.50 19.07 -5.45
N ASN A 76 -7.83 18.17 -6.12
CA ASN A 76 -8.21 17.67 -7.45
C ASN A 76 -9.15 16.46 -7.39
N GLY A 77 -9.62 16.06 -6.20
CA GLY A 77 -10.49 14.91 -5.97
C GLY A 77 -9.78 13.56 -6.11
N VAL A 78 -8.45 13.54 -6.20
CA VAL A 78 -7.69 12.31 -6.33
C VAL A 78 -7.56 11.63 -4.98
N LEU A 79 -7.93 10.35 -4.92
CA LEU A 79 -7.73 9.49 -3.75
C LEU A 79 -6.26 9.45 -3.36
N GLN A 80 -5.97 9.75 -2.10
CA GLN A 80 -4.63 9.66 -1.52
C GLN A 80 -4.36 8.24 -1.04
N ARG A 81 -3.34 7.60 -1.60
CA ARG A 81 -2.98 6.19 -1.34
C ARG A 81 -1.69 6.05 -0.54
N ASN A 82 -1.06 7.17 -0.21
CA ASN A 82 0.10 7.28 0.67
C ASN A 82 -0.11 8.49 1.57
N LEU A 83 -0.66 8.25 2.76
CA LEU A 83 -0.92 9.33 3.71
C LEU A 83 0.34 9.84 4.39
N ILE A 84 1.44 9.08 4.39
CA ILE A 84 2.74 9.55 4.88
C ILE A 84 3.22 10.73 4.02
N SER A 85 3.15 10.60 2.69
CA SER A 85 3.50 11.69 1.77
C SER A 85 2.46 12.82 1.77
N TYR A 86 1.18 12.50 2.00
CA TYR A 86 0.10 13.48 1.91
C TYR A 86 -0.11 14.30 3.19
N LYS A 87 0.00 13.65 4.36
CA LYS A 87 -0.24 14.23 5.69
C LYS A 87 1.03 14.44 6.51
N GLY A 88 2.13 13.76 6.13
CA GLY A 88 3.38 13.72 6.87
C GLY A 88 3.42 12.62 7.94
N TYR A 89 4.63 12.27 8.38
CA TYR A 89 4.87 11.26 9.41
C TYR A 89 4.22 11.63 10.75
N ASN A 90 4.29 12.89 11.18
CA ASN A 90 3.74 13.32 12.47
C ASN A 90 2.23 13.08 12.55
N TRP A 91 1.50 13.34 11.47
CA TRP A 91 0.08 13.03 11.42
C TRP A 91 -0.19 11.52 11.50
N VAL A 92 0.60 10.70 10.80
CA VAL A 92 0.44 9.24 10.87
C VAL A 92 0.75 8.72 12.27
N LEU A 93 1.81 9.21 12.89
CA LEU A 93 2.28 8.81 14.23
C LEU A 93 1.38 9.30 15.37
N SER A 94 0.53 10.31 15.15
CA SER A 94 -0.47 10.73 16.15
C SER A 94 -1.64 9.75 16.30
N HIS A 95 -1.64 8.64 15.53
CA HIS A 95 -2.65 7.60 15.60
C HIS A 95 -2.02 6.26 15.96
N PRO A 96 -2.69 5.38 16.74
CA PRO A 96 -2.31 3.98 16.85
C PRO A 96 -2.27 3.33 15.47
N LEU A 97 -1.22 2.54 15.20
CA LEU A 97 -0.99 1.93 13.88
C LEU A 97 -1.15 0.42 13.90
N LYS A 98 -1.67 -0.11 12.79
CA LYS A 98 -1.73 -1.54 12.49
C LYS A 98 -1.09 -1.83 11.14
N ILE A 99 -0.18 -2.78 11.10
CA ILE A 99 0.43 -3.36 9.91
C ILE A 99 -0.29 -4.68 9.60
N GLY A 100 -1.15 -4.68 8.59
CA GLY A 100 -1.86 -5.88 8.15
C GLY A 100 -1.09 -6.58 7.03
N VAL A 101 -0.61 -7.80 7.27
CA VAL A 101 0.10 -8.65 6.31
C VAL A 101 -0.84 -9.70 5.76
N ASN A 102 -1.20 -9.57 4.50
CA ASN A 102 -2.03 -10.56 3.80
C ASN A 102 -1.14 -11.53 3.03
N ARG A 103 -0.99 -12.76 3.54
CA ARG A 103 -0.14 -13.80 2.95
C ARG A 103 -0.65 -14.24 1.57
N THR A 104 -1.96 -14.44 1.40
CA THR A 104 -2.56 -14.87 0.12
C THR A 104 -2.29 -13.90 -1.02
N LYS A 105 -2.23 -12.60 -0.74
CA LYS A 105 -2.02 -11.56 -1.76
C LYS A 105 -0.60 -11.01 -1.79
N ASN A 106 0.26 -11.43 -0.86
CA ASN A 106 1.61 -10.88 -0.72
C ASN A 106 1.58 -9.34 -0.67
N THR A 107 0.74 -8.82 0.23
CA THR A 107 0.53 -7.38 0.40
C THR A 107 0.52 -6.99 1.86
N ILE A 108 1.09 -5.85 2.15
CA ILE A 108 0.92 -5.16 3.42
C ILE A 108 -0.01 -3.97 3.22
N THR A 109 -0.86 -3.70 4.22
CA THR A 109 -1.54 -2.41 4.34
C THR A 109 -1.32 -1.87 5.75
N ILE A 110 -0.78 -0.66 5.84
CA ILE A 110 -0.70 0.09 7.09
C ILE A 110 -2.04 0.80 7.29
N TYR A 111 -2.58 0.71 8.50
CA TYR A 111 -3.80 1.38 8.93
C TYR A 111 -3.54 2.24 10.14
N ALA A 112 -4.11 3.42 10.17
CA ALA A 112 -4.24 4.23 11.37
C ALA A 112 -5.62 4.01 12.00
N ALA A 113 -5.70 4.14 13.32
CA ALA A 113 -6.97 4.12 14.03
C ALA A 113 -7.74 5.43 13.78
N GLY A 114 -9.04 5.35 13.58
CA GLY A 114 -9.92 6.51 13.58
C GLY A 114 -10.30 6.94 15.01
N SER A 115 -11.11 7.99 15.12
CA SER A 115 -11.63 8.47 16.41
C SER A 115 -12.48 7.44 17.16
N ASP A 116 -12.98 6.42 16.44
CA ASP A 116 -13.71 5.29 17.01
C ASP A 116 -12.78 4.15 17.50
N GLY A 117 -11.47 4.36 17.54
CA GLY A 117 -10.45 3.38 17.92
C GLY A 117 -10.23 2.26 16.90
N LYS A 118 -11.00 2.22 15.81
CA LYS A 118 -10.91 1.17 14.78
C LYS A 118 -9.83 1.51 13.76
N TYR A 119 -9.03 0.53 13.37
CA TYR A 119 -8.02 0.65 12.32
C TYR A 119 -8.68 0.71 10.93
N ASN A 120 -9.37 1.81 10.66
CA ASN A 120 -10.19 2.01 9.47
C ASN A 120 -9.67 3.07 8.50
N ILE A 121 -8.53 3.71 8.79
CA ILE A 121 -7.87 4.67 7.92
C ILE A 121 -6.70 3.98 7.20
N PRO A 122 -6.83 3.57 5.93
CA PRO A 122 -5.72 3.01 5.18
C PRO A 122 -4.68 4.10 4.88
N VAL A 123 -3.45 3.87 5.34
CA VAL A 123 -2.32 4.80 5.20
C VAL A 123 -1.55 4.54 3.92
N LYS A 124 -1.13 3.29 3.69
CA LYS A 124 -0.36 2.88 2.51
C LYS A 124 -0.48 1.38 2.31
N ALA A 125 -0.53 0.94 1.04
CA ALA A 125 -0.35 -0.45 0.65
C ALA A 125 1.04 -0.67 0.06
N MET A 126 1.64 -1.84 0.33
CA MET A 126 2.97 -2.25 -0.10
C MET A 126 2.90 -3.65 -0.68
N ILE A 127 3.69 -3.92 -1.72
CA ILE A 127 3.94 -5.27 -2.21
C ILE A 127 5.00 -5.93 -1.32
N CYS A 128 4.86 -7.21 -1.03
CA CYS A 128 5.84 -7.94 -0.22
C CYS A 128 6.02 -9.37 -0.72
N THR A 129 7.06 -10.06 -0.23
CA THR A 129 7.21 -11.50 -0.26
C THR A 129 7.05 -12.02 1.15
N VAL A 130 6.15 -12.98 1.35
CA VAL A 130 5.98 -13.71 2.61
C VAL A 130 6.62 -15.08 2.54
N GLY A 131 6.62 -15.83 3.62
CA GLY A 131 7.15 -17.19 3.72
C GLY A 131 6.60 -18.14 2.65
N SER A 132 7.43 -19.11 2.26
CA SER A 132 7.05 -20.22 1.39
C SER A 132 6.02 -21.15 2.06
N ALA A 133 5.48 -22.11 1.34
CA ALA A 133 4.57 -23.10 1.89
C ALA A 133 5.23 -23.96 2.99
N SER A 134 6.53 -24.30 2.83
CA SER A 134 7.30 -25.09 3.80
C SER A 134 7.83 -24.28 4.99
N ARG A 135 7.93 -22.95 4.86
CA ARG A 135 8.40 -22.02 5.90
C ARG A 135 7.52 -20.77 5.92
N PRO A 136 6.25 -20.91 6.32
CA PRO A 136 5.28 -19.82 6.21
C PRO A 136 5.57 -18.69 7.19
N THR A 137 5.17 -17.48 6.85
CA THR A 137 5.02 -16.40 7.82
C THR A 137 3.86 -16.75 8.75
N ASP A 138 4.07 -16.82 10.06
CA ASP A 138 3.05 -17.24 11.03
C ASP A 138 1.85 -16.30 11.06
N LYS A 139 0.66 -16.87 11.06
CA LYS A 139 -0.59 -16.12 11.27
C LYS A 139 -0.74 -15.74 12.72
N GLY A 140 -1.28 -14.58 12.97
CA GLY A 140 -1.56 -14.13 14.31
C GLY A 140 -1.59 -12.63 14.47
N THR A 141 -1.63 -12.22 15.72
CA THR A 141 -1.53 -10.82 16.14
C THR A 141 -0.28 -10.64 16.97
N PHE A 142 0.59 -9.78 16.53
CA PHE A 142 1.91 -9.49 17.09
C PHE A 142 2.09 -7.99 17.24
N SER A 143 3.31 -7.56 17.60
CA SER A 143 3.71 -6.15 17.66
C SER A 143 5.11 -5.98 17.12
N THR A 144 5.42 -4.80 16.56
CA THR A 144 6.79 -4.45 16.22
C THR A 144 7.66 -4.39 17.47
N GLY A 145 8.92 -4.85 17.35
CA GLY A 145 9.92 -4.88 18.42
C GLY A 145 11.23 -4.23 17.98
N TYR A 146 12.33 -4.92 18.15
CA TYR A 146 13.67 -4.43 17.83
C TYR A 146 13.80 -4.02 16.36
N ILE A 147 14.67 -3.03 16.12
CA ILE A 147 14.96 -2.52 14.78
C ILE A 147 16.48 -2.52 14.56
N TYR A 148 16.88 -2.79 13.32
CA TYR A 148 18.29 -2.76 12.92
C TYR A 148 18.41 -2.05 11.58
N ARG A 149 19.41 -1.17 11.43
CA ARG A 149 19.66 -0.51 10.13
C ARG A 149 20.07 -1.53 9.07
N TRP A 150 20.96 -2.45 9.45
CA TRP A 150 21.35 -3.66 8.73
C TRP A 150 21.36 -4.83 9.70
N LYS A 151 21.05 -6.02 9.21
CA LYS A 151 21.08 -7.23 10.00
C LYS A 151 21.41 -8.43 9.12
N ASP A 152 22.25 -9.33 9.66
CA ASP A 152 22.38 -10.70 9.22
C ASP A 152 21.04 -11.43 9.39
N LEU A 153 20.58 -12.06 8.31
CA LEU A 153 19.29 -12.78 8.27
C LEU A 153 19.49 -14.31 8.25
N GLY A 154 20.73 -14.78 8.53
CA GLY A 154 21.11 -16.17 8.40
C GLY A 154 21.41 -16.61 6.97
N GLY A 155 21.94 -17.82 6.81
CA GLY A 155 22.31 -18.38 5.51
C GLY A 155 21.12 -18.86 4.69
N ARG A 156 21.41 -19.14 3.42
CA ARG A 156 20.55 -19.69 2.35
C ARG A 156 19.26 -18.94 2.08
N THR A 157 19.23 -18.34 0.93
CA THR A 157 17.98 -17.98 0.27
C THR A 157 17.77 -18.92 -0.92
N GLU A 158 16.55 -19.00 -1.41
CA GLU A 158 16.21 -19.69 -2.66
C GLU A 158 16.94 -19.12 -3.89
N TYR A 159 17.77 -18.10 -3.73
CA TYR A 159 18.58 -17.44 -4.76
C TYR A 159 20.09 -17.58 -4.52
N GLN A 160 20.50 -18.28 -3.45
CA GLN A 160 21.91 -18.57 -3.13
C GLN A 160 22.02 -20.00 -2.59
N ASP A 161 22.56 -20.91 -3.42
CA ASP A 161 22.74 -22.32 -3.07
C ASP A 161 24.01 -22.59 -2.25
N ASN A 162 24.92 -21.62 -2.14
CA ASN A 162 26.25 -21.77 -1.55
C ASN A 162 26.27 -21.60 0.00
N GLY A 163 25.13 -21.37 0.62
CA GLY A 163 25.04 -21.24 2.09
C GLY A 163 25.51 -19.89 2.65
N ASP A 164 25.83 -18.94 1.79
CA ASP A 164 26.29 -17.62 2.20
C ASP A 164 25.24 -16.85 2.99
N VAL A 165 25.70 -16.07 3.95
CA VAL A 165 24.89 -15.19 4.75
C VAL A 165 24.31 -14.07 3.89
N VAL A 166 23.04 -13.73 4.10
CA VAL A 166 22.39 -12.60 3.46
C VAL A 166 21.99 -11.54 4.47
N TYR A 167 21.95 -10.30 4.01
CA TYR A 167 21.68 -9.13 4.84
C TYR A 167 20.42 -8.40 4.39
N GLY A 168 19.68 -7.87 5.35
CA GLY A 168 18.58 -6.95 5.10
C GLY A 168 18.87 -5.59 5.68
N GLN A 169 18.33 -4.54 5.07
CA GLN A 169 18.33 -3.21 5.66
C GLN A 169 16.93 -2.80 6.11
N TYR A 170 16.88 -1.84 7.06
CA TYR A 170 15.64 -1.37 7.69
C TYR A 170 14.83 -2.52 8.28
N VAL A 171 15.51 -3.35 9.07
CA VAL A 171 14.95 -4.58 9.65
C VAL A 171 14.12 -4.23 10.88
N THR A 172 12.91 -4.76 10.95
CA THR A 172 11.99 -4.58 12.07
C THR A 172 11.47 -5.93 12.54
N HIS A 173 11.80 -6.33 13.75
CA HIS A 173 11.30 -7.55 14.38
C HIS A 173 9.80 -7.46 14.66
N PHE A 174 9.06 -8.59 14.56
CA PHE A 174 7.67 -8.63 14.97
C PHE A 174 7.26 -9.94 15.68
N TYR A 175 7.93 -11.08 15.43
CA TYR A 175 7.64 -12.34 16.11
C TYR A 175 8.74 -13.39 15.87
N GLY A 176 9.18 -14.12 16.93
CA GLY A 176 10.18 -15.18 16.82
C GLY A 176 11.43 -14.73 16.04
N ALA A 177 11.78 -15.43 14.98
CA ALA A 177 12.84 -15.05 14.04
C ALA A 177 12.30 -14.31 12.80
N MET A 178 11.10 -13.73 12.85
CA MET A 178 10.47 -13.08 11.71
C MET A 178 10.61 -11.57 11.77
N TYR A 179 10.98 -11.01 10.64
CA TYR A 179 11.26 -9.59 10.45
C TYR A 179 10.56 -9.05 9.20
N PHE A 180 10.22 -7.75 9.24
CA PHE A 180 10.08 -6.93 8.04
C PHE A 180 11.47 -6.43 7.67
N HIS A 181 11.87 -6.53 6.40
CA HIS A 181 13.16 -6.01 5.93
C HIS A 181 13.12 -5.73 4.42
N SER A 182 14.12 -5.04 3.90
CA SER A 182 14.33 -4.89 2.46
C SER A 182 14.50 -6.27 1.79
N VAL A 183 14.44 -6.33 0.46
CA VAL A 183 15.02 -7.49 -0.25
C VAL A 183 16.48 -7.67 0.20
N CYS A 184 16.98 -8.91 0.12
CA CYS A 184 18.29 -9.28 0.64
C CYS A 184 19.46 -8.76 -0.23
N TYR A 185 20.59 -8.57 0.44
CA TYR A 185 21.90 -8.20 -0.11
C TYR A 185 22.93 -9.26 0.26
N THR A 186 23.99 -9.40 -0.53
CA THR A 186 25.07 -10.38 -0.27
C THR A 186 26.18 -9.83 0.62
N VAL A 187 26.31 -8.49 0.75
CA VAL A 187 27.32 -7.84 1.58
C VAL A 187 26.67 -6.86 2.55
N ASN A 188 27.04 -6.97 3.83
CA ASN A 188 26.55 -6.07 4.87
C ASN A 188 26.95 -4.60 4.58
N GLY A 189 25.96 -3.72 4.66
CA GLY A 189 26.19 -2.28 4.45
C GLY A 189 26.37 -1.86 2.99
N ASN A 190 26.40 -2.77 2.03
CA ASN A 190 26.58 -2.44 0.62
C ASN A 190 25.28 -2.50 -0.17
N ASN A 191 24.76 -1.34 -0.57
CA ASN A 191 23.50 -1.20 -1.32
C ASN A 191 23.58 -1.69 -2.76
N HIS A 192 24.79 -1.94 -3.29
CA HIS A 192 25.05 -2.43 -4.66
C HIS A 192 25.30 -3.92 -4.73
N THR A 193 24.77 -4.69 -3.77
CA THR A 193 24.84 -6.15 -3.73
C THR A 193 23.46 -6.80 -3.56
N LEU A 194 22.42 -6.13 -4.08
CA LEU A 194 21.05 -6.61 -4.05
C LEU A 194 20.89 -7.90 -4.82
N LEU A 195 20.18 -8.87 -4.28
CA LEU A 195 19.70 -10.05 -4.98
C LEU A 195 18.56 -9.67 -5.95
N THR A 196 18.89 -9.36 -7.18
CA THR A 196 17.95 -8.87 -8.23
C THR A 196 16.79 -9.83 -8.48
N GLY A 197 17.07 -11.15 -8.47
CA GLY A 197 16.03 -12.18 -8.59
C GLY A 197 15.00 -12.08 -7.47
N ALA A 198 15.45 -11.91 -6.23
CA ALA A 198 14.59 -11.76 -5.07
C ALA A 198 13.76 -10.46 -5.13
N TYR A 199 14.32 -9.36 -5.64
CA TYR A 199 13.58 -8.11 -5.88
C TYR A 199 12.46 -8.33 -6.92
N ASN A 200 12.78 -8.97 -8.02
CA ASN A 200 11.83 -9.25 -9.11
C ASN A 200 10.77 -10.30 -8.71
N TRP A 201 10.98 -11.03 -7.62
CA TRP A 201 10.02 -11.98 -7.03
C TRP A 201 9.02 -11.33 -6.07
N LEU A 202 9.21 -10.07 -5.68
CA LEU A 202 8.27 -9.37 -4.80
C LEU A 202 6.83 -9.47 -5.32
N GLY A 203 5.93 -9.83 -4.42
CA GLY A 203 4.53 -10.10 -4.73
C GLY A 203 4.20 -11.59 -4.81
N ASN A 204 5.19 -12.48 -4.65
CA ASN A 204 5.02 -13.92 -4.54
C ASN A 204 5.52 -14.41 -3.18
N SER A 205 5.08 -15.59 -2.74
CA SER A 205 5.60 -16.25 -1.56
C SER A 205 6.95 -16.91 -1.90
N GLY A 206 7.85 -17.07 -0.90
CA GLY A 206 9.17 -17.68 -1.13
C GLY A 206 10.24 -17.29 -0.12
N SER A 207 9.93 -16.61 0.97
CA SER A 207 10.89 -16.38 2.05
C SER A 207 10.90 -17.54 3.05
N HIS A 208 11.79 -17.49 4.03
CA HIS A 208 11.85 -18.42 5.17
C HIS A 208 11.05 -17.90 6.39
N GLY A 209 9.92 -17.21 6.15
CA GLY A 209 9.05 -16.67 7.18
C GLY A 209 9.10 -15.15 7.30
N CYS A 210 10.23 -14.51 7.05
CA CYS A 210 10.35 -13.05 7.02
C CYS A 210 9.48 -12.41 5.92
N VAL A 211 9.19 -11.13 6.07
CA VAL A 211 8.42 -10.34 5.10
C VAL A 211 9.35 -9.38 4.38
N ARG A 212 9.69 -9.72 3.13
CA ARG A 212 10.58 -8.93 2.26
C ARG A 212 9.83 -7.81 1.57
N LEU A 213 10.44 -6.66 1.47
CA LEU A 213 9.87 -5.42 0.93
C LEU A 213 10.86 -4.70 0.00
N LYS A 214 10.37 -3.74 -0.76
CA LYS A 214 11.25 -2.74 -1.36
C LYS A 214 11.93 -1.93 -0.25
N CYS A 215 13.13 -1.43 -0.49
CA CYS A 215 13.91 -0.68 0.50
C CYS A 215 13.11 0.50 1.09
N SER A 216 12.46 1.32 0.25
CA SER A 216 11.62 2.44 0.71
C SER A 216 10.44 2.03 1.59
N ASP A 217 9.84 0.86 1.33
CA ASP A 217 8.70 0.35 2.10
C ASP A 217 9.17 -0.24 3.44
N ALA A 218 10.31 -0.94 3.47
CA ALA A 218 10.96 -1.40 4.70
C ALA A 218 11.36 -0.20 5.60
N LYS A 219 11.97 0.85 5.01
CA LYS A 219 12.33 2.10 5.69
C LYS A 219 11.12 2.77 6.34
N ILE A 220 9.95 2.73 5.70
CA ILE A 220 8.72 3.27 6.29
C ILE A 220 8.34 2.49 7.55
N ILE A 221 8.28 1.15 7.50
CA ILE A 221 7.93 0.33 8.66
C ILE A 221 8.95 0.53 9.79
N TYR A 222 10.24 0.54 9.47
CA TYR A 222 11.33 0.81 10.40
C TYR A 222 11.15 2.16 11.10
N ASN A 223 10.90 3.24 10.35
CA ASN A 223 10.73 4.58 10.91
C ASN A 223 9.47 4.70 11.78
N LEU A 224 8.40 3.99 11.46
CA LEU A 224 7.21 3.94 12.30
C LEU A 224 7.48 3.16 13.58
N ALA A 225 8.13 1.98 13.49
CA ALA A 225 8.47 1.13 14.63
C ALA A 225 9.48 1.79 15.58
N ALA A 226 10.39 2.61 15.07
CA ALA A 226 11.34 3.41 15.87
C ALA A 226 10.64 4.43 16.79
N ARG A 227 9.40 4.80 16.48
CA ARG A 227 8.68 5.87 17.19
C ARG A 227 7.47 5.40 17.96
N GLN A 228 6.87 4.29 17.58
CA GLN A 228 5.77 3.66 18.32
C GLN A 228 5.67 2.18 18.04
N ARG A 229 5.21 1.44 19.03
CA ARG A 229 4.90 0.02 18.87
C ARG A 229 3.66 -0.14 17.99
N CYS A 230 3.84 -0.73 16.80
CA CYS A 230 2.74 -0.97 15.86
C CYS A 230 2.15 -2.37 16.07
N LYS A 231 0.83 -2.48 16.07
CA LYS A 231 0.15 -3.78 16.00
C LYS A 231 0.45 -4.44 14.66
N VAL A 232 0.82 -5.72 14.64
CA VAL A 232 1.03 -6.51 13.43
C VAL A 232 -0.03 -7.61 13.37
N VAL A 233 -0.75 -7.71 12.25
CA VAL A 233 -1.74 -8.77 12.05
C VAL A 233 -1.42 -9.49 10.75
N VAL A 234 -1.05 -10.78 10.85
CA VAL A 234 -0.77 -11.65 9.71
C VAL A 234 -1.98 -12.55 9.47
N TYR A 235 -2.51 -12.55 8.25
CA TYR A 235 -3.75 -13.22 7.90
C TYR A 235 -3.80 -13.68 6.44
N ASP A 236 -4.76 -14.54 6.12
CA ASP A 236 -5.09 -14.97 4.77
C ASP A 236 -6.39 -14.31 4.31
N SER A 237 -6.40 -13.76 3.09
CA SER A 237 -7.61 -13.19 2.50
C SER A 237 -7.46 -13.04 0.98
N ASN A 238 -8.53 -13.33 0.27
CA ASN A 238 -8.61 -13.03 -1.17
C ASN A 238 -8.79 -11.54 -1.49
N TYR A 239 -9.12 -10.72 -0.50
CA TYR A 239 -9.21 -9.28 -0.63
C TYR A 239 -7.87 -8.61 -0.34
N ALA A 240 -7.24 -8.03 -1.34
CA ALA A 240 -5.91 -7.40 -1.23
C ALA A 240 -5.88 -6.08 -0.44
N GLY A 241 -6.98 -5.70 0.19
CA GLY A 241 -7.09 -4.47 0.98
C GLY A 241 -7.69 -3.28 0.21
N PRO A 242 -7.91 -2.15 0.91
CA PRO A 242 -8.66 -1.00 0.37
C PRO A 242 -7.99 -0.33 -0.83
N PHE A 243 -6.69 -0.44 -0.94
CA PHE A 243 -5.91 0.11 -2.06
C PHE A 243 -5.55 -0.93 -3.13
N GLY A 244 -5.87 -2.23 -2.89
CA GLY A 244 -5.46 -3.33 -3.75
C GLY A 244 -3.96 -3.63 -3.66
N LYS A 245 -3.51 -4.65 -4.39
CA LYS A 245 -2.08 -5.02 -4.49
C LYS A 245 -1.35 -4.01 -5.37
N PRO A 246 -0.28 -3.35 -4.87
CA PRO A 246 0.56 -2.51 -5.71
C PRO A 246 1.26 -3.33 -6.81
N LYS A 247 1.51 -2.71 -7.97
CA LYS A 247 2.30 -3.33 -9.03
C LYS A 247 3.79 -3.17 -8.74
N LEU A 248 4.56 -4.20 -8.98
CA LEU A 248 6.01 -4.14 -9.01
C LEU A 248 6.47 -3.66 -10.39
N LYS A 249 7.40 -2.72 -10.43
CA LYS A 249 8.23 -2.46 -11.61
C LYS A 249 9.49 -3.31 -11.43
N LYS A 250 9.64 -4.35 -12.23
CA LYS A 250 10.83 -5.20 -12.25
C LYS A 250 12.05 -4.39 -12.69
N ILE A 251 13.24 -4.83 -12.26
CA ILE A 251 14.52 -4.26 -12.64
C ILE A 251 15.27 -5.24 -13.56
N PRO A 252 16.16 -4.75 -14.43
CA PRO A 252 16.96 -5.63 -15.29
C PRO A 252 17.95 -6.47 -14.47
N SER A 253 18.38 -7.60 -15.03
CA SER A 253 19.23 -8.59 -14.32
C SER A 253 20.60 -8.03 -13.89
N TRP A 254 21.12 -7.06 -14.58
CA TRP A 254 22.39 -6.40 -14.27
C TRP A 254 22.30 -5.37 -13.14
N GLN A 255 21.08 -4.91 -12.75
CA GLN A 255 20.91 -3.93 -11.71
C GLN A 255 20.98 -4.59 -10.33
N ASN A 256 22.00 -4.28 -9.57
CA ASN A 256 22.32 -4.84 -8.26
C ASN A 256 21.97 -3.90 -7.08
N TYR A 257 21.05 -2.97 -7.27
CA TYR A 257 20.54 -2.05 -6.25
C TYR A 257 19.02 -1.89 -6.34
N ASP A 258 18.39 -1.61 -5.20
CA ASP A 258 16.94 -1.31 -5.15
C ASP A 258 16.70 0.13 -5.63
N PRO A 259 15.92 0.34 -6.73
CA PRO A 259 15.68 1.69 -7.27
C PRO A 259 14.86 2.59 -6.34
N THR A 260 14.40 2.07 -5.21
CA THR A 260 13.69 2.84 -4.18
C THR A 260 14.56 3.15 -2.96
N ASP A 261 15.82 2.70 -2.96
CA ASP A 261 16.80 3.05 -1.95
C ASP A 261 17.39 4.44 -2.26
N THR A 262 17.21 5.37 -1.35
CA THR A 262 17.75 6.74 -1.49
C THR A 262 19.25 6.83 -1.16
N ASN A 263 19.88 5.73 -0.77
CA ASN A 263 21.32 5.66 -0.44
C ASN A 263 22.10 4.80 -1.46
N ALA A 264 21.45 4.36 -2.54
CA ALA A 264 22.08 3.60 -3.63
C ALA A 264 22.40 4.53 -4.82
#